data_3bae3c76f80fb7d414a1c4b055d494f2
#
_entry.id   3bae3c76f80fb7d414a1c4b055d494f2
#
_cell.length_a   1.000
_cell.length_b   1.000
_cell.length_c   1.000
_cell.angle_alpha   90.00
_cell.angle_beta   90.00
_cell.angle_gamma   90.00
#
_symmetry.space_group_name_H-M   'P 1'
#
loop_
_entity.id
_entity.type
_entity.pdbx_description
1 polymer ?
#
loop_
_entity_poly.entity_id
_entity_poly.type
_entity_poly.pdbx_seq_one_letter_code
_entity_poly.pdbx_strand_id
1 'polypeptide(L)'
;LSRRQRQMCIRDSPLALHGYSPSFGIMETREKIAAFLNKKYGSSYKASNIFMAIGAAGALAHAFRAVTNPGDEIITFAPCFSEYKPYTAGAGLKLTIIPADIDTFQINFAAFEAQLNENTTAVLINSPNNPSGIVYSTETIKKLADILTEKSKEFGHPIYLISDEPYRDIIFEGVDAPYVANYYKNTLTCYSFSKS
;
A
#
# COMPACT_ATOMS: atom_id res chain seq x y z
N LEU A 1 2.23 34.19 -2.56
CA LEU A 1 1.11 35.00 -3.03
C LEU A 1 0.73 36.03 -1.98
N SER A 2 0.56 37.32 -2.37
CA SER A 2 0.09 38.38 -1.49
C SER A 2 -1.35 38.12 -1.02
N ARG A 3 -1.75 38.73 0.10
CA ARG A 3 -3.12 38.61 0.63
C ARG A 3 -4.17 39.04 -0.41
N ARG A 4 -3.86 40.04 -1.23
CA ARG A 4 -4.71 40.50 -2.34
C ARG A 4 -4.84 39.47 -3.46
N GLN A 5 -3.73 38.83 -3.84
CA GLN A 5 -3.75 37.76 -4.88
C GLN A 5 -4.56 36.55 -4.44
N ARG A 6 -4.47 36.14 -3.15
CA ARG A 6 -5.33 35.07 -2.61
C ARG A 6 -6.81 35.45 -2.64
N GLN A 7 -7.17 36.70 -2.30
CA GLN A 7 -8.56 37.16 -2.33
C GLN A 7 -9.11 37.25 -3.76
N MET A 8 -8.28 37.63 -4.75
CA MET A 8 -8.68 37.61 -6.17
C MET A 8 -8.93 36.18 -6.65
N CYS A 9 -8.02 35.26 -6.40
CA CYS A 9 -8.19 33.85 -6.76
C CYS A 9 -9.46 33.24 -6.17
N ILE A 10 -9.83 33.60 -4.94
CA ILE A 10 -11.08 33.13 -4.31
C ILE A 10 -12.31 33.71 -5.00
N ARG A 11 -12.31 34.98 -5.40
CA ARG A 11 -13.46 35.63 -6.07
C ARG A 11 -13.70 35.12 -7.49
N ASP A 12 -12.65 34.76 -8.20
CA ASP A 12 -12.70 34.39 -9.61
C ASP A 12 -12.82 32.87 -9.83
N SER A 13 -12.73 32.08 -8.74
CA SER A 13 -12.87 30.63 -8.82
C SER A 13 -14.34 30.21 -8.67
N PRO A 14 -14.78 29.17 -9.38
CA PRO A 14 -16.12 28.61 -9.21
C PRO A 14 -16.43 28.26 -7.74
N LEU A 15 -17.61 28.57 -7.26
CA LEU A 15 -18.05 28.29 -5.88
C LEU A 15 -17.83 26.84 -5.47
N ALA A 16 -17.95 25.91 -6.39
CA ALA A 16 -17.71 24.48 -6.17
C ALA A 16 -16.28 24.14 -5.69
N LEU A 17 -15.30 25.01 -5.96
CA LEU A 17 -13.92 24.82 -5.51
C LEU A 17 -13.69 25.25 -4.05
N HIS A 18 -14.64 25.92 -3.43
CA HIS A 18 -14.55 26.44 -2.06
C HIS A 18 -15.36 25.62 -1.06
N GLY A 19 -16.09 24.59 -1.53
CA GLY A 19 -16.85 23.68 -0.70
C GLY A 19 -16.00 22.50 -0.19
N TYR A 20 -16.64 21.64 0.61
CA TYR A 20 -16.05 20.35 0.99
C TYR A 20 -15.92 19.44 -0.23
N SER A 21 -14.77 18.81 -0.39
CA SER A 21 -14.64 17.70 -1.31
C SER A 21 -15.36 16.45 -0.78
N PRO A 22 -15.85 15.54 -1.64
CA PRO A 22 -16.38 14.26 -1.21
C PRO A 22 -15.35 13.48 -0.38
N SER A 23 -15.79 12.78 0.66
CA SER A 23 -14.90 12.05 1.61
C SER A 23 -13.97 11.04 0.91
N PHE A 24 -14.43 10.42 -0.17
CA PHE A 24 -13.64 9.46 -0.96
C PHE A 24 -12.81 10.11 -2.07
N GLY A 25 -12.87 11.42 -2.21
CA GLY A 25 -12.25 12.18 -3.31
C GLY A 25 -13.20 12.38 -4.50
N ILE A 26 -12.81 13.28 -5.40
CA ILE A 26 -13.58 13.68 -6.59
C ILE A 26 -13.77 12.47 -7.51
N MET A 27 -15.02 12.18 -7.90
CA MET A 27 -15.38 11.00 -8.69
C MET A 27 -14.61 10.93 -10.00
N GLU A 28 -14.57 12.01 -10.76
CA GLU A 28 -13.84 12.07 -12.05
C GLU A 28 -12.35 11.73 -11.90
N THR A 29 -11.71 12.20 -10.84
CA THR A 29 -10.30 11.90 -10.55
C THR A 29 -10.13 10.41 -10.28
N ARG A 30 -11.02 9.81 -9.47
CA ARG A 30 -10.98 8.38 -9.15
C ARG A 30 -11.22 7.50 -10.37
N GLU A 31 -12.14 7.90 -11.26
CA GLU A 31 -12.38 7.23 -12.54
C GLU A 31 -11.14 7.26 -13.45
N LYS A 32 -10.48 8.42 -13.56
CA LYS A 32 -9.25 8.54 -14.34
C LYS A 32 -8.11 7.70 -13.79
N ILE A 33 -7.95 7.64 -12.46
CA ILE A 33 -6.95 6.79 -11.81
C ILE A 33 -7.28 5.31 -12.08
N ALA A 34 -8.52 4.88 -11.91
CA ALA A 34 -8.93 3.51 -12.20
C ALA A 34 -8.66 3.13 -13.66
N ALA A 35 -9.06 4.00 -14.61
CA ALA A 35 -8.80 3.77 -16.03
C ALA A 35 -7.30 3.69 -16.37
N PHE A 36 -6.48 4.53 -15.75
CA PHE A 36 -5.02 4.49 -15.91
C PHE A 36 -4.43 3.17 -15.41
N LEU A 37 -4.81 2.73 -14.20
CA LEU A 37 -4.33 1.48 -13.61
C LEU A 37 -4.78 0.27 -14.45
N ASN A 38 -6.02 0.26 -14.90
CA ASN A 38 -6.55 -0.79 -15.75
C ASN A 38 -5.79 -0.90 -17.07
N LYS A 39 -5.49 0.24 -17.71
CA LYS A 39 -4.71 0.28 -18.94
C LYS A 39 -3.25 -0.17 -18.72
N LYS A 40 -2.62 0.29 -17.63
CA LYS A 40 -1.18 0.04 -17.37
C LYS A 40 -0.93 -1.39 -16.89
N TYR A 41 -1.81 -1.94 -16.06
CA TYR A 41 -1.58 -3.21 -15.35
C TYR A 41 -2.59 -4.32 -15.70
N GLY A 42 -3.52 -4.08 -16.61
CA GLY A 42 -4.54 -5.08 -16.97
C GLY A 42 -5.56 -5.35 -15.85
N SER A 43 -5.74 -4.41 -14.93
CA SER A 43 -6.68 -4.52 -13.82
C SER A 43 -8.11 -4.24 -14.25
N SER A 44 -9.08 -4.38 -13.33
CA SER A 44 -10.51 -4.11 -13.58
C SER A 44 -11.13 -3.20 -12.52
N TYR A 45 -10.38 -2.19 -12.07
CA TYR A 45 -10.82 -1.25 -11.05
C TYR A 45 -11.94 -0.34 -11.55
N LYS A 46 -12.84 -0.02 -10.62
CA LYS A 46 -13.85 1.04 -10.74
C LYS A 46 -13.46 2.21 -9.82
N ALA A 47 -14.09 3.36 -9.97
CA ALA A 47 -13.88 4.48 -9.04
C ALA A 47 -14.12 4.09 -7.58
N SER A 48 -15.03 3.13 -7.30
CA SER A 48 -15.29 2.60 -5.96
C SER A 48 -14.10 1.86 -5.33
N ASN A 49 -13.13 1.44 -6.12
CA ASN A 49 -11.90 0.81 -5.63
C ASN A 49 -10.77 1.83 -5.32
N ILE A 50 -10.98 3.11 -5.65
CA ILE A 50 -9.99 4.16 -5.48
C ILE A 50 -10.40 5.08 -4.34
N PHE A 51 -9.51 5.24 -3.36
CA PHE A 51 -9.69 6.13 -2.21
C PHE A 51 -8.57 7.16 -2.19
N MET A 52 -8.94 8.43 -2.11
CA MET A 52 -7.96 9.52 -2.04
C MET A 52 -7.53 9.72 -0.57
N ALA A 53 -6.22 9.82 -0.37
CA ALA A 53 -5.62 10.02 0.96
C ALA A 53 -4.53 11.08 0.90
N ILE A 54 -4.03 11.50 2.06
CA ILE A 54 -2.93 12.47 2.17
C ILE A 54 -1.60 11.71 2.10
N GLY A 55 -1.15 11.46 0.88
CA GLY A 55 0.07 10.71 0.59
C GLY A 55 0.00 9.23 1.00
N ALA A 56 1.10 8.49 0.76
CA ALA A 56 1.20 7.07 1.11
C ALA A 56 1.04 6.81 2.61
N ALA A 57 1.56 7.69 3.47
CA ALA A 57 1.42 7.58 4.92
C ALA A 57 -0.06 7.62 5.37
N GLY A 58 -0.85 8.55 4.81
CA GLY A 58 -2.29 8.61 5.05
C GLY A 58 -3.01 7.38 4.50
N ALA A 59 -2.62 6.89 3.33
CA ALA A 59 -3.18 5.67 2.75
C ALA A 59 -2.91 4.44 3.64
N LEU A 60 -1.68 4.27 4.14
CA LEU A 60 -1.30 3.20 5.08
C LEU A 60 -2.12 3.27 6.37
N ALA A 61 -2.24 4.46 6.98
CA ALA A 61 -3.02 4.63 8.21
C ALA A 61 -4.50 4.27 8.03
N HIS A 62 -5.07 4.54 6.86
CA HIS A 62 -6.43 4.12 6.53
C HIS A 62 -6.50 2.63 6.23
N ALA A 63 -5.54 2.07 5.48
CA ALA A 63 -5.47 0.65 5.17
C ALA A 63 -5.42 -0.20 6.45
N PHE A 64 -4.54 0.15 7.39
CA PHE A 64 -4.47 -0.57 8.67
C PHE A 64 -5.83 -0.60 9.37
N ARG A 65 -6.45 0.55 9.59
CA ARG A 65 -7.74 0.63 10.27
C ARG A 65 -8.91 -0.02 9.52
N ALA A 66 -8.79 -0.17 8.21
CA ALA A 66 -9.85 -0.78 7.39
C ALA A 66 -9.85 -2.31 7.46
N VAL A 67 -8.69 -2.94 7.68
CA VAL A 67 -8.56 -4.40 7.58
C VAL A 67 -8.07 -5.07 8.85
N THR A 68 -7.79 -4.32 9.92
CA THR A 68 -7.33 -4.86 11.19
C THR A 68 -8.10 -4.29 12.38
N ASN A 69 -8.04 -4.98 13.52
CA ASN A 69 -8.54 -4.52 14.81
C ASN A 69 -7.38 -4.24 15.77
N PRO A 70 -7.56 -3.38 16.79
CA PRO A 70 -6.57 -3.25 17.85
C PRO A 70 -6.23 -4.61 18.48
N GLY A 71 -4.93 -4.90 18.61
CA GLY A 71 -4.40 -6.18 19.09
C GLY A 71 -3.99 -7.15 17.98
N ASP A 72 -4.44 -6.94 16.76
CA ASP A 72 -4.00 -7.76 15.62
C ASP A 72 -2.51 -7.57 15.30
N GLU A 73 -1.95 -8.56 14.60
CA GLU A 73 -0.56 -8.55 14.16
C GLU A 73 -0.43 -8.23 12.68
N ILE A 74 0.50 -7.32 12.36
CA ILE A 74 1.00 -7.08 11.01
C ILE A 74 2.44 -7.57 10.93
N ILE A 75 2.76 -8.30 9.86
CA ILE A 75 4.12 -8.72 9.55
C ILE A 75 4.70 -7.85 8.43
N THR A 76 5.96 -7.43 8.56
CA THR A 76 6.75 -6.79 7.51
C THR A 76 8.16 -7.39 7.45
N PHE A 77 8.95 -6.99 6.46
CA PHE A 77 10.26 -7.57 6.18
C PHE A 77 11.35 -6.51 6.33
N ALA A 78 12.46 -6.86 7.02
CA ALA A 78 13.62 -6.00 7.12
C ALA A 78 14.44 -6.03 5.80
N PRO A 79 15.16 -4.94 5.47
CA PRO A 79 15.05 -3.62 6.07
C PRO A 79 13.73 -2.96 5.66
N CYS A 80 13.08 -2.24 6.58
CA CYS A 80 11.81 -1.60 6.32
C CYS A 80 11.84 -0.12 6.72
N PHE A 81 10.87 0.62 6.21
CA PHE A 81 10.71 2.03 6.54
C PHE A 81 10.40 2.20 8.03
N SER A 82 11.17 3.04 8.72
CA SER A 82 11.14 3.18 10.18
C SER A 82 9.78 3.61 10.74
N GLU A 83 9.04 4.41 9.95
CA GLU A 83 7.73 4.95 10.34
C GLU A 83 6.63 3.89 10.41
N TYR A 84 6.84 2.68 9.91
CA TYR A 84 5.85 1.60 10.10
C TYR A 84 5.59 1.30 11.58
N LYS A 85 6.63 1.44 12.43
CA LYS A 85 6.49 1.24 13.89
C LYS A 85 5.48 2.23 14.52
N PRO A 86 5.65 3.55 14.38
CA PRO A 86 4.67 4.48 14.94
C PRO A 86 3.30 4.39 14.25
N TYR A 87 3.22 4.05 12.94
CA TYR A 87 1.94 3.92 12.26
C TYR A 87 1.13 2.73 12.78
N THR A 88 1.75 1.56 12.93
CA THR A 88 1.09 0.37 13.50
C THR A 88 0.75 0.56 14.97
N ALA A 89 1.66 1.13 15.76
CA ALA A 89 1.40 1.46 17.17
C ALA A 89 0.21 2.43 17.31
N GLY A 90 0.11 3.44 16.46
CA GLY A 90 -1.00 4.39 16.42
C GLY A 90 -2.35 3.78 16.03
N ALA A 91 -2.34 2.60 15.43
CA ALA A 91 -3.52 1.79 15.15
C ALA A 91 -3.77 0.70 16.21
N GLY A 92 -2.93 0.60 17.24
CA GLY A 92 -3.03 -0.42 18.29
C GLY A 92 -2.60 -1.81 17.87
N LEU A 93 -1.74 -1.91 16.86
CA LEU A 93 -1.32 -3.17 16.25
C LEU A 93 0.05 -3.62 16.74
N LYS A 94 0.28 -4.93 16.74
CA LYS A 94 1.59 -5.52 16.91
C LYS A 94 2.30 -5.58 15.56
N LEU A 95 3.51 -5.02 15.47
CA LEU A 95 4.35 -5.13 14.28
C LEU A 95 5.45 -6.17 14.50
N THR A 96 5.43 -7.23 13.69
CA THR A 96 6.49 -8.24 13.64
C THR A 96 7.34 -8.01 12.39
N ILE A 97 8.65 -7.92 12.57
CA ILE A 97 9.62 -7.64 11.48
C ILE A 97 10.44 -8.91 11.24
N ILE A 98 10.28 -9.49 10.06
CA ILE A 98 11.02 -10.67 9.63
C ILE A 98 12.37 -10.25 9.03
N PRO A 99 13.49 -10.86 9.43
CA PRO A 99 14.76 -10.62 8.76
C PRO A 99 14.70 -11.05 7.30
N ALA A 100 15.28 -10.23 6.41
CA ALA A 100 15.39 -10.58 4.99
C ALA A 100 16.39 -11.74 4.78
N ASP A 101 16.36 -12.30 3.59
CA ASP A 101 17.50 -13.01 3.07
C ASP A 101 18.68 -12.02 2.89
N ILE A 102 19.80 -12.29 3.55
CA ILE A 102 20.91 -11.31 3.63
C ILE A 102 21.68 -11.14 2.31
N ASP A 103 21.58 -12.09 1.40
CA ASP A 103 22.31 -12.06 0.14
C ASP A 103 21.50 -11.34 -0.96
N THR A 104 20.19 -11.49 -0.94
CA THR A 104 19.30 -11.00 -1.99
C THR A 104 18.36 -9.88 -1.55
N PHE A 105 18.17 -9.68 -0.26
CA PHE A 105 17.13 -8.84 0.35
C PHE A 105 15.69 -9.21 -0.07
N GLN A 106 15.50 -10.37 -0.69
CA GLN A 106 14.18 -10.92 -0.92
C GLN A 106 13.58 -11.44 0.39
N ILE A 107 12.32 -11.85 0.36
CA ILE A 107 11.62 -12.38 1.54
C ILE A 107 12.25 -13.70 1.99
N ASN A 108 12.67 -13.76 3.25
CA ASN A 108 13.04 -15.01 3.90
C ASN A 108 11.76 -15.78 4.26
N PHE A 109 11.30 -16.62 3.36
CA PHE A 109 10.04 -17.34 3.53
C PHE A 109 10.04 -18.32 4.69
N ALA A 110 11.16 -18.96 4.99
CA ALA A 110 11.25 -19.88 6.13
C ALA A 110 11.01 -19.14 7.46
N ALA A 111 11.64 -18.00 7.64
CA ALA A 111 11.43 -17.14 8.80
C ALA A 111 10.01 -16.54 8.81
N PHE A 112 9.45 -16.19 7.65
CA PHE A 112 8.11 -15.66 7.53
C PHE A 112 7.04 -16.68 7.94
N GLU A 113 7.08 -17.88 7.36
CA GLU A 113 6.12 -18.94 7.65
C GLU A 113 6.16 -19.38 9.13
N ALA A 114 7.34 -19.38 9.75
CA ALA A 114 7.50 -19.68 11.18
C ALA A 114 6.86 -18.65 12.13
N GLN A 115 6.61 -17.43 11.65
CA GLN A 115 6.01 -16.35 12.45
C GLN A 115 4.51 -16.16 12.21
N LEU A 116 3.98 -16.69 11.09
CA LEU A 116 2.55 -16.61 10.80
C LEU A 116 1.73 -17.34 11.86
N ASN A 117 0.70 -16.69 12.37
CA ASN A 117 -0.20 -17.21 13.39
C ASN A 117 -1.63 -16.66 13.24
N GLU A 118 -2.57 -17.16 14.01
CA GLU A 118 -3.99 -16.81 13.96
C GLU A 118 -4.29 -15.32 14.19
N ASN A 119 -3.37 -14.56 14.80
CA ASN A 119 -3.53 -13.11 14.99
C ASN A 119 -2.96 -12.30 13.81
N THR A 120 -2.29 -12.94 12.85
CA THR A 120 -1.75 -12.26 11.67
C THR A 120 -2.89 -11.92 10.72
N THR A 121 -3.26 -10.65 10.66
CA THR A 121 -4.36 -10.15 9.80
C THR A 121 -3.88 -9.44 8.55
N ALA A 122 -2.64 -8.95 8.55
CA ALA A 122 -2.06 -8.33 7.36
C ALA A 122 -0.55 -8.54 7.25
N VAL A 123 -0.08 -8.50 6.01
CA VAL A 123 1.34 -8.42 5.67
C VAL A 123 1.59 -7.11 4.93
N LEU A 124 2.61 -6.38 5.35
CA LEU A 124 3.00 -5.09 4.76
C LEU A 124 4.30 -5.27 4.00
N ILE A 125 4.27 -4.96 2.71
CA ILE A 125 5.46 -4.92 1.86
C ILE A 125 5.69 -3.52 1.29
N ASN A 126 6.95 -3.23 0.96
CA ASN A 126 7.34 -2.02 0.25
C ASN A 126 8.27 -2.40 -0.91
N SER A 127 7.80 -2.22 -2.13
CA SER A 127 8.56 -2.57 -3.34
C SER A 127 8.24 -1.60 -4.49
N PRO A 128 9.23 -0.87 -5.02
CA PRO A 128 10.64 -0.80 -4.58
C PRO A 128 10.79 -0.36 -3.12
N ASN A 129 11.75 -0.94 -2.42
CA ASN A 129 11.89 -0.82 -0.96
C ASN A 129 12.67 0.43 -0.54
N ASN A 130 12.21 1.07 0.51
CA ASN A 130 12.96 2.03 1.29
C ASN A 130 13.36 1.37 2.64
N PRO A 131 14.66 1.19 2.97
CA PRO A 131 15.83 1.88 2.37
C PRO A 131 16.65 1.06 1.36
N SER A 132 16.40 -0.23 1.14
CA SER A 132 17.31 -1.12 0.41
C SER A 132 17.32 -0.89 -1.11
N GLY A 133 16.27 -0.27 -1.68
CA GLY A 133 16.11 -0.14 -3.13
C GLY A 133 15.71 -1.43 -3.84
N ILE A 134 15.58 -2.55 -3.13
CA ILE A 134 15.24 -3.84 -3.73
C ILE A 134 13.82 -3.84 -4.31
N VAL A 135 13.66 -4.50 -5.43
CA VAL A 135 12.36 -4.84 -6.01
C VAL A 135 12.10 -6.32 -5.78
N TYR A 136 10.95 -6.65 -5.21
CA TYR A 136 10.55 -8.04 -5.08
C TYR A 136 10.21 -8.63 -6.45
N SER A 137 10.80 -9.79 -6.76
CA SER A 137 10.59 -10.46 -8.02
C SER A 137 9.16 -10.98 -8.18
N THR A 138 8.76 -11.25 -9.41
CA THR A 138 7.47 -11.89 -9.70
C THR A 138 7.34 -13.23 -8.97
N GLU A 139 8.41 -14.01 -8.86
CA GLU A 139 8.44 -15.30 -8.14
C GLU A 139 8.22 -15.08 -6.64
N THR A 140 8.88 -14.07 -6.06
CA THR A 140 8.70 -13.70 -4.64
C THR A 140 7.25 -13.32 -4.36
N ILE A 141 6.65 -12.47 -5.20
CA ILE A 141 5.25 -12.05 -5.01
C ILE A 141 4.27 -13.21 -5.19
N LYS A 142 4.47 -14.08 -6.17
CA LYS A 142 3.63 -15.28 -6.35
C LYS A 142 3.71 -16.20 -5.14
N LYS A 143 4.92 -16.52 -4.67
CA LYS A 143 5.09 -17.37 -3.48
C LYS A 143 4.45 -16.75 -2.23
N LEU A 144 4.59 -15.43 -2.05
CA LEU A 144 3.91 -14.72 -0.97
C LEU A 144 2.38 -14.88 -1.08
N ALA A 145 1.82 -14.67 -2.27
CA ALA A 145 0.38 -14.79 -2.53
C ALA A 145 -0.16 -16.20 -2.24
N ASP A 146 0.61 -17.22 -2.63
CA ASP A 146 0.24 -18.63 -2.38
C ASP A 146 0.21 -18.92 -0.86
N ILE A 147 1.24 -18.53 -0.13
CA ILE A 147 1.29 -18.70 1.33
C ILE A 147 0.13 -17.96 2.01
N LEU A 148 -0.14 -16.71 1.63
CA LEU A 148 -1.24 -15.95 2.21
C LEU A 148 -2.61 -16.58 1.90
N THR A 149 -2.74 -17.18 0.72
CA THR A 149 -3.98 -17.88 0.32
C THR A 149 -4.20 -19.14 1.16
N GLU A 150 -3.16 -19.94 1.37
CA GLU A 150 -3.20 -21.16 2.19
C GLU A 150 -3.45 -20.83 3.66
N LYS A 151 -2.69 -19.89 4.22
CA LYS A 151 -2.83 -19.48 5.62
C LYS A 151 -4.14 -18.79 5.94
N SER A 152 -4.71 -18.03 5.00
CA SER A 152 -6.06 -17.47 5.16
C SER A 152 -7.13 -18.56 5.29
N LYS A 153 -6.98 -19.69 4.60
CA LYS A 153 -7.88 -20.84 4.75
C LYS A 153 -7.65 -21.57 6.08
N GLU A 154 -6.38 -21.78 6.46
CA GLU A 154 -6.00 -22.45 7.69
C GLU A 154 -6.50 -21.70 8.93
N PHE A 155 -6.32 -20.37 8.97
CA PHE A 155 -6.74 -19.54 10.10
C PHE A 155 -8.22 -19.16 10.08
N GLY A 156 -8.93 -19.42 8.98
CA GLY A 156 -10.36 -19.15 8.86
C GLY A 156 -10.74 -17.67 8.66
N HIS A 157 -9.76 -16.80 8.39
CA HIS A 157 -9.97 -15.40 8.09
C HIS A 157 -9.01 -14.90 7.00
N PRO A 158 -9.35 -13.83 6.26
CA PRO A 158 -8.45 -13.28 5.25
C PRO A 158 -7.20 -12.66 5.91
N ILE A 159 -6.02 -12.91 5.31
CA ILE A 159 -4.82 -12.13 5.58
C ILE A 159 -4.70 -11.13 4.45
N TYR A 160 -4.65 -9.84 4.75
CA TYR A 160 -4.55 -8.79 3.73
C TYR A 160 -3.10 -8.50 3.37
N LEU A 161 -2.84 -8.22 2.10
CA LEU A 161 -1.53 -7.74 1.65
C LEU A 161 -1.60 -6.23 1.44
N ILE A 162 -0.87 -5.48 2.24
CA ILE A 162 -0.75 -4.03 2.10
C ILE A 162 0.56 -3.75 1.37
N SER A 163 0.44 -3.25 0.15
CA SER A 163 1.57 -2.93 -0.71
C SER A 163 1.82 -1.44 -0.72
N ASP A 164 2.89 -1.02 -0.07
CA ASP A 164 3.35 0.38 -0.05
C ASP A 164 4.24 0.63 -1.28
N GLU A 165 3.71 1.37 -2.26
CA GLU A 165 4.30 1.51 -3.59
C GLU A 165 4.61 2.97 -4.00
N PRO A 166 5.12 3.86 -3.13
CA PRO A 166 5.38 5.25 -3.52
C PRO A 166 6.48 5.38 -4.57
N TYR A 167 7.34 4.36 -4.72
CA TYR A 167 8.48 4.35 -5.63
C TYR A 167 8.24 3.52 -6.89
N ARG A 168 7.01 3.07 -7.15
CA ARG A 168 6.67 2.15 -8.25
C ARG A 168 7.09 2.66 -9.64
N ASP A 169 7.09 3.97 -9.85
CA ASP A 169 7.47 4.56 -11.13
C ASP A 169 8.96 4.98 -11.18
N ILE A 170 9.72 4.71 -10.10
CA ILE A 170 11.16 5.00 -10.01
C ILE A 170 11.91 3.66 -9.94
N ILE A 171 12.02 2.99 -11.07
CA ILE A 171 12.77 1.74 -11.21
C ILE A 171 13.81 1.88 -12.30
N PHE A 172 14.93 1.18 -12.15
CA PHE A 172 15.99 1.17 -13.16
C PHE A 172 15.57 0.34 -14.38
N GLU A 173 16.11 0.71 -15.54
CA GLU A 173 15.90 0.00 -16.79
C GLU A 173 16.26 -1.49 -16.64
N GLY A 174 15.41 -2.38 -17.18
CA GLY A 174 15.59 -3.82 -17.12
C GLY A 174 15.13 -4.49 -15.82
N VAL A 175 14.65 -3.75 -14.85
CA VAL A 175 14.07 -4.33 -13.63
C VAL A 175 12.56 -4.57 -13.82
N ASP A 176 12.13 -5.82 -13.68
CA ASP A 176 10.71 -6.16 -13.64
C ASP A 176 10.15 -5.91 -12.23
N ALA A 177 9.19 -4.98 -12.14
CA ALA A 177 8.47 -4.67 -10.91
C ALA A 177 7.01 -5.10 -11.06
N PRO A 178 6.63 -6.27 -10.53
CA PRO A 178 5.27 -6.79 -10.67
C PRO A 178 4.26 -5.90 -9.97
N TYR A 179 3.08 -5.70 -10.58
CA TYR A 179 1.95 -5.05 -9.90
C TYR A 179 1.31 -6.04 -8.92
N VAL A 180 1.58 -5.85 -7.65
CA VAL A 180 1.29 -6.83 -6.58
C VAL A 180 -0.17 -7.25 -6.54
N ALA A 181 -1.10 -6.33 -6.75
CA ALA A 181 -2.54 -6.60 -6.72
C ALA A 181 -3.02 -7.57 -7.82
N ASN A 182 -2.22 -7.84 -8.85
CA ASN A 182 -2.54 -8.83 -9.87
C ASN A 182 -2.31 -10.28 -9.39
N TYR A 183 -1.60 -10.47 -8.29
CA TYR A 183 -1.22 -11.79 -7.78
C TYR A 183 -2.02 -12.24 -6.57
N TYR A 184 -2.55 -11.29 -5.80
CA TYR A 184 -3.33 -11.60 -4.60
C TYR A 184 -4.55 -10.70 -4.48
N LYS A 185 -5.74 -11.31 -4.42
CA LYS A 185 -7.02 -10.57 -4.45
C LYS A 185 -7.29 -9.67 -3.25
N ASN A 186 -6.76 -10.03 -2.06
CA ASN A 186 -6.93 -9.26 -0.84
C ASN A 186 -5.77 -8.25 -0.67
N THR A 187 -5.43 -7.53 -1.74
CA THR A 187 -4.36 -6.53 -1.75
C THR A 187 -4.93 -5.12 -1.67
N LEU A 188 -4.33 -4.31 -0.79
CA LEU A 188 -4.50 -2.86 -0.75
C LEU A 188 -3.20 -2.20 -1.22
N THR A 189 -3.26 -1.48 -2.33
CA THR A 189 -2.11 -0.74 -2.86
C THR A 189 -2.13 0.69 -2.35
N CYS A 190 -1.09 1.11 -1.62
CA CYS A 190 -0.88 2.45 -1.13
C CYS A 190 0.15 3.16 -2.02
N TYR A 191 -0.28 4.18 -2.76
CA TYR A 191 0.55 4.91 -3.71
C TYR A 191 0.56 6.41 -3.41
N SER A 192 1.55 7.12 -3.89
CA SER A 192 1.64 8.58 -3.78
C SER A 192 2.22 9.20 -5.04
N PHE A 193 1.63 10.28 -5.49
CA PHE A 193 2.18 11.11 -6.58
C PHE A 193 3.36 11.99 -6.15
N SER A 194 3.76 11.96 -4.88
CA SER A 194 4.85 12.80 -4.37
C SER A 194 6.24 12.34 -4.78
N LYS A 195 6.37 11.12 -5.30
CA LYS A 195 7.65 10.50 -5.69
C LYS A 195 7.75 10.21 -7.19
N SER A 196 6.67 10.45 -7.96
CA SER A 196 6.62 10.27 -9.42
C SER A 196 6.77 11.59 -10.15
#